data_577cac9249ae38710037f858f9ed66e2
#
_entry.id   577cac9249ae38710037f858f9ed66e2
#
_cell.length_a   1.000
_cell.length_b   1.000
_cell.length_c   1.000
_cell.angle_alpha   90.00
_cell.angle_beta   90.00
_cell.angle_gamma   90.00
#
_symmetry.space_group_name_H-M   'P 1'
#
loop_
_entity.id
_entity.type
_entity.pdbx_description
1 polymer ?
#
loop_
_entity_poly.entity_id
_entity_poly.type
_entity_poly.pdbx_seq_one_letter_code
_entity_poly.pdbx_strand_id
1 'polypeptide(L)'
;MKGDSTSARSDASSIAIDVKGLTKSFGGREVVHDLSMQVKRGEIYGFLGPNGSGKTTTIRILCGLLTPDSGEGTCLGYDIRRDADKIKRKVGYMTQRFSLYQDLSVRENLEFVGRLYGMPDARRAAADMIARIGLKGREEQLAGELSGGWKQRLALGACTLPNPQLLLLDEPTAGVDPKARRDFWNEIHALAAEGLTVLVSTHYMDEAERCHEIAYIAYGHLLAHGTVDQVIAKSGLSTWTVTGEDFNGLMAELTGKPGVDMVAPFGTSLHVSGRDKAALEAAIAPYRDNSKWRWQPSEPSLEDVFIDLMGRSKDNFQG
;
A
#
# COMPACT_ATOMS: atom_id res chain seq x y z
N MET A 1 13.47 -26.50 35.62
CA MET A 1 12.68 -26.11 34.44
C MET A 1 12.31 -24.65 34.58
N LYS A 2 13.14 -23.77 34.04
CA LYS A 2 12.90 -22.32 33.84
C LYS A 2 13.56 -21.98 32.53
N GLY A 3 12.81 -22.01 31.49
CA GLY A 3 13.20 -21.56 30.16
C GLY A 3 11.90 -21.50 29.33
N ASP A 4 11.56 -20.32 28.87
CA ASP A 4 10.65 -20.01 27.75
C ASP A 4 9.80 -18.75 27.94
N SER A 5 10.30 -17.76 28.70
CA SER A 5 9.60 -16.46 28.75
C SER A 5 10.35 -15.32 28.04
N THR A 6 11.55 -15.60 27.51
CA THR A 6 12.42 -14.54 26.93
C THR A 6 12.21 -14.40 25.40
N SER A 7 11.84 -15.46 24.70
CA SER A 7 11.62 -15.45 23.24
C SER A 7 10.36 -14.65 22.85
N ALA A 8 9.25 -14.85 23.56
CA ALA A 8 7.99 -14.16 23.24
C ALA A 8 8.00 -12.64 23.52
N ARG A 9 8.90 -12.17 24.44
CA ARG A 9 9.05 -10.72 24.72
C ARG A 9 9.93 -10.00 23.71
N SER A 10 10.88 -10.67 23.08
CA SER A 10 11.70 -10.09 22.01
C SER A 10 10.91 -9.90 20.71
N ASP A 11 10.02 -10.84 20.37
CA ASP A 11 9.18 -10.74 19.16
C ASP A 11 8.14 -9.61 19.25
N ALA A 12 7.51 -9.41 20.41
CA ALA A 12 6.51 -8.32 20.58
C ALA A 12 7.14 -6.91 20.46
N SER A 13 8.44 -6.74 20.71
CA SER A 13 9.14 -5.47 20.54
C SER A 13 9.46 -5.15 19.07
N SER A 14 9.45 -6.15 18.20
CA SER A 14 9.74 -6.03 16.77
C SER A 14 8.52 -5.63 15.92
N ILE A 15 7.30 -5.69 16.47
CA ILE A 15 6.05 -5.39 15.75
C ILE A 15 5.63 -3.93 16.00
N ALA A 16 5.33 -3.23 14.92
CA ALA A 16 4.81 -1.86 14.96
C ALA A 16 3.28 -1.82 14.97
N ILE A 17 2.64 -2.69 14.20
CA ILE A 17 1.18 -2.83 14.14
C ILE A 17 0.84 -4.30 14.33
N ASP A 18 -0.07 -4.60 15.26
CA ASP A 18 -0.64 -5.95 15.47
C ASP A 18 -2.13 -5.79 15.72
N VAL A 19 -2.94 -6.12 14.73
CA VAL A 19 -4.40 -5.97 14.79
C VAL A 19 -5.10 -7.25 14.35
N LYS A 20 -6.25 -7.53 15.00
CA LYS A 20 -7.03 -8.74 14.78
C LYS A 20 -8.51 -8.41 14.71
N GLY A 21 -9.18 -8.92 13.69
CA GLY A 21 -10.62 -8.85 13.55
C GLY A 21 -11.18 -7.43 13.39
N LEU A 22 -10.39 -6.50 12.84
CA LEU A 22 -10.87 -5.12 12.68
C LEU A 22 -12.07 -5.07 11.75
N THR A 23 -13.16 -4.50 12.25
CA THR A 23 -14.38 -4.26 11.46
C THR A 23 -14.80 -2.81 11.60
N LYS A 24 -15.22 -2.20 10.50
CA LYS A 24 -15.77 -0.85 10.47
C LYS A 24 -16.86 -0.70 9.45
N SER A 25 -18.01 -0.18 9.91
CA SER A 25 -19.19 0.10 9.10
C SER A 25 -19.52 1.58 9.08
N PHE A 26 -20.13 2.02 8.00
CA PHE A 26 -20.72 3.34 7.86
C PHE A 26 -22.12 3.20 7.23
N GLY A 27 -23.14 3.75 7.89
CA GLY A 27 -24.51 3.69 7.39
C GLY A 27 -25.04 2.25 7.19
N GLY A 28 -24.63 1.30 8.06
CA GLY A 28 -25.01 -0.11 7.96
C GLY A 28 -24.21 -0.93 6.98
N ARG A 29 -23.23 -0.34 6.30
CA ARG A 29 -22.37 -1.01 5.33
C ARG A 29 -20.97 -1.23 5.89
N GLU A 30 -20.48 -2.45 5.87
CA GLU A 30 -19.11 -2.77 6.27
C GLU A 30 -18.11 -2.35 5.19
N VAL A 31 -17.14 -1.53 5.59
CA VAL A 31 -16.05 -1.02 4.75
C VAL A 31 -14.73 -1.72 5.06
N VAL A 32 -14.55 -2.20 6.30
CA VAL A 32 -13.46 -3.08 6.73
C VAL A 32 -14.11 -4.25 7.42
N HIS A 33 -13.75 -5.47 7.01
CA HIS A 33 -14.36 -6.69 7.47
C HIS A 33 -13.31 -7.67 7.99
N ASP A 34 -13.34 -7.95 9.30
CA ASP A 34 -12.49 -8.94 9.99
C ASP A 34 -11.00 -8.87 9.62
N LEU A 35 -10.46 -7.65 9.46
CA LEU A 35 -9.10 -7.45 9.00
C LEU A 35 -8.11 -7.74 10.12
N SER A 36 -7.17 -8.66 9.84
CA SER A 36 -6.08 -9.03 10.75
C SER A 36 -4.75 -8.86 10.02
N MET A 37 -3.81 -8.08 10.59
CA MET A 37 -2.50 -7.86 9.99
C MET A 37 -1.44 -7.52 11.04
N GLN A 38 -0.19 -7.80 10.69
CA GLN A 38 0.99 -7.41 11.45
C GLN A 38 1.98 -6.65 10.57
N VAL A 39 2.61 -5.62 11.11
CA VAL A 39 3.67 -4.86 10.45
C VAL A 39 4.88 -4.81 11.36
N LYS A 40 6.04 -5.22 10.86
CA LYS A 40 7.30 -5.20 11.61
C LYS A 40 7.91 -3.80 11.62
N ARG A 41 8.67 -3.51 12.68
CA ARG A 41 9.39 -2.23 12.80
C ARG A 41 10.50 -2.13 11.76
N GLY A 42 10.69 -0.92 11.22
CA GLY A 42 11.73 -0.60 10.24
C GLY A 42 11.44 -1.11 8.82
N GLU A 43 10.28 -1.71 8.58
CA GLU A 43 9.88 -2.19 7.25
C GLU A 43 8.94 -1.19 6.54
N ILE A 44 8.96 -1.24 5.21
CA ILE A 44 7.98 -0.62 4.36
C ILE A 44 6.92 -1.66 4.03
N TYR A 45 5.68 -1.40 4.43
CA TYR A 45 4.54 -2.27 4.23
C TYR A 45 3.57 -1.66 3.21
N GLY A 46 3.35 -2.34 2.10
CA GLY A 46 2.42 -1.93 1.05
C GLY A 46 1.00 -2.37 1.36
N PHE A 47 0.06 -1.43 1.43
CA PHE A 47 -1.35 -1.70 1.65
C PHE A 47 -2.11 -1.46 0.35
N LEU A 48 -2.29 -2.51 -0.44
CA LEU A 48 -2.76 -2.46 -1.82
C LEU A 48 -4.24 -2.76 -1.95
N GLY A 49 -4.83 -2.24 -3.01
CA GLY A 49 -6.20 -2.57 -3.40
C GLY A 49 -6.88 -1.44 -4.18
N PRO A 50 -8.03 -1.72 -4.78
CA PRO A 50 -8.80 -0.75 -5.55
C PRO A 50 -9.34 0.38 -4.66
N ASN A 51 -9.84 1.44 -5.28
CA ASN A 51 -10.51 2.52 -4.57
C ASN A 51 -11.78 1.98 -3.88
N GLY A 52 -12.02 2.46 -2.65
CA GLY A 52 -13.16 1.99 -1.86
C GLY A 52 -12.95 0.65 -1.14
N SER A 53 -11.77 0.01 -1.24
CA SER A 53 -11.49 -1.28 -0.59
C SER A 53 -11.32 -1.23 0.93
N GLY A 54 -11.32 -0.04 1.56
CA GLY A 54 -11.16 0.11 3.01
C GLY A 54 -9.78 0.58 3.47
N LYS A 55 -8.81 0.81 2.58
CA LYS A 55 -7.43 1.24 2.90
C LYS A 55 -7.39 2.48 3.79
N THR A 56 -7.96 3.60 3.32
CA THR A 56 -8.02 4.85 4.07
C THR A 56 -8.71 4.68 5.43
N THR A 57 -9.78 3.89 5.50
CA THR A 57 -10.50 3.61 6.75
C THR A 57 -9.60 2.87 7.74
N THR A 58 -8.89 1.84 7.28
CA THR A 58 -7.94 1.09 8.12
C THR A 58 -6.80 1.99 8.59
N ILE A 59 -6.19 2.79 7.71
CA ILE A 59 -5.13 3.75 8.09
C ILE A 59 -5.63 4.71 9.17
N ARG A 60 -6.84 5.25 9.04
CA ARG A 60 -7.43 6.15 10.05
C ARG A 60 -7.69 5.47 11.39
N ILE A 61 -8.01 4.18 11.40
CA ILE A 61 -8.08 3.39 12.65
C ILE A 61 -6.70 3.28 13.28
N LEU A 62 -5.67 2.90 12.50
CA LEU A 62 -4.31 2.71 12.97
C LEU A 62 -3.66 3.99 13.50
N CYS A 63 -4.01 5.16 12.95
CA CYS A 63 -3.50 6.45 13.45
C CYS A 63 -4.35 7.05 14.58
N GLY A 64 -5.36 6.33 15.08
CA GLY A 64 -6.23 6.78 16.18
C GLY A 64 -7.22 7.89 15.81
N LEU A 65 -7.49 8.11 14.52
CA LEU A 65 -8.48 9.08 14.03
C LEU A 65 -9.88 8.48 13.91
N LEU A 66 -9.99 7.17 13.91
CA LEU A 66 -11.25 6.46 13.79
C LEU A 66 -11.26 5.25 14.74
N THR A 67 -12.35 5.06 15.48
CA THR A 67 -12.52 3.89 16.33
C THR A 67 -13.16 2.75 15.52
N PRO A 68 -12.61 1.52 15.54
CA PRO A 68 -13.25 0.36 14.92
C PRO A 68 -14.52 -0.03 15.68
N ASP A 69 -15.47 -0.65 15.00
CA ASP A 69 -16.70 -1.15 15.61
C ASP A 69 -16.41 -2.43 16.41
N SER A 70 -15.56 -3.31 15.88
CA SER A 70 -15.05 -4.50 16.55
C SER A 70 -13.59 -4.75 16.22
N GLY A 71 -13.02 -5.77 16.85
CA GLY A 71 -11.60 -6.12 16.75
C GLY A 71 -10.75 -5.46 17.83
N GLU A 72 -9.53 -5.91 17.92
CA GLU A 72 -8.54 -5.48 18.93
C GLU A 72 -7.16 -5.37 18.32
N GLY A 73 -6.23 -4.77 19.06
CA GLY A 73 -4.83 -4.75 18.67
C GLY A 73 -4.11 -3.49 19.12
N THR A 74 -2.86 -3.41 18.68
CA THR A 74 -1.97 -2.32 19.06
C THR A 74 -1.32 -1.66 17.85
N CYS A 75 -1.08 -0.36 17.99
CA CYS A 75 -0.21 0.41 17.11
C CYS A 75 0.92 1.00 17.96
N LEU A 76 2.16 0.66 17.63
CA LEU A 76 3.36 1.01 18.43
C LEU A 76 3.30 0.56 19.91
N GLY A 77 2.57 -0.54 20.17
CA GLY A 77 2.33 -1.06 21.53
C GLY A 77 1.20 -0.36 22.29
N TYR A 78 0.53 0.63 21.71
CA TYR A 78 -0.62 1.30 22.27
C TYR A 78 -1.93 0.69 21.74
N ASP A 79 -2.92 0.52 22.61
CA ASP A 79 -4.24 0.00 22.26
C ASP A 79 -4.96 0.95 21.29
N ILE A 80 -5.39 0.43 20.13
CA ILE A 80 -6.00 1.23 19.05
C ILE A 80 -7.36 1.86 19.43
N ARG A 81 -8.02 1.37 20.46
CA ARG A 81 -9.32 1.86 20.93
C ARG A 81 -9.21 2.83 22.11
N ARG A 82 -8.21 2.63 22.99
CA ARG A 82 -8.09 3.35 24.26
C ARG A 82 -7.01 4.41 24.25
N ASP A 83 -5.95 4.19 23.47
CA ASP A 83 -4.76 5.04 23.51
C ASP A 83 -4.59 5.93 22.26
N ALA A 84 -5.70 6.30 21.60
CA ALA A 84 -5.69 7.09 20.36
C ALA A 84 -4.78 8.33 20.43
N ASP A 85 -4.80 9.07 21.56
CA ASP A 85 -3.99 10.28 21.70
C ASP A 85 -2.48 9.99 21.86
N LYS A 86 -2.13 8.83 22.42
CA LYS A 86 -0.73 8.39 22.48
C LYS A 86 -0.22 7.98 21.10
N ILE A 87 -1.06 7.28 20.33
CA ILE A 87 -0.78 6.89 18.96
C ILE A 87 -0.55 8.14 18.09
N LYS A 88 -1.48 9.11 18.09
CA LYS A 88 -1.39 10.36 17.31
C LYS A 88 -0.06 11.12 17.50
N ARG A 89 0.51 11.07 18.69
CA ARG A 89 1.78 11.75 19.01
C ARG A 89 3.01 11.01 18.48
N LYS A 90 2.86 9.75 18.05
CA LYS A 90 3.97 8.87 17.61
C LYS A 90 3.90 8.51 16.13
N VAL A 91 2.80 8.83 15.48
CA VAL A 91 2.57 8.56 14.04
C VAL A 91 2.64 9.84 13.25
N GLY A 92 3.28 9.78 12.08
CA GLY A 92 3.08 10.75 11.00
C GLY A 92 2.00 10.23 10.05
N TYR A 93 1.00 11.05 9.75
CA TYR A 93 -0.06 10.68 8.82
C TYR A 93 -0.13 11.64 7.64
N MET A 94 0.07 11.12 6.45
CA MET A 94 -0.07 11.86 5.20
C MET A 94 -1.36 11.42 4.50
N THR A 95 -2.27 12.37 4.33
CA THR A 95 -3.55 12.15 3.66
C THR A 95 -3.39 12.14 2.14
N GLN A 96 -4.29 11.48 1.42
CA GLN A 96 -4.34 11.44 -0.03
C GLN A 96 -4.40 12.85 -0.65
N ARG A 97 -5.21 13.74 -0.07
CA ARG A 97 -5.28 15.15 -0.49
C ARG A 97 -4.27 15.97 0.29
N PHE A 98 -3.62 16.91 -0.39
CA PHE A 98 -2.75 17.88 0.27
C PHE A 98 -3.50 18.63 1.37
N SER A 99 -3.04 18.47 2.61
CA SER A 99 -3.75 18.94 3.82
C SER A 99 -3.10 20.12 4.52
N LEU A 100 -1.99 20.63 4.00
CA LEU A 100 -1.32 21.81 4.54
C LEU A 100 -1.98 23.09 4.01
N TYR A 101 -1.74 24.21 4.71
CA TYR A 101 -2.31 25.51 4.37
C TYR A 101 -1.69 26.05 3.09
N GLN A 102 -2.50 26.25 2.06
CA GLN A 102 -2.04 26.65 0.73
C GLN A 102 -1.66 28.14 0.65
N ASP A 103 -2.22 28.94 1.53
CA ASP A 103 -1.99 30.36 1.71
C ASP A 103 -0.82 30.69 2.66
N LEU A 104 -0.22 29.67 3.26
CA LEU A 104 1.02 29.78 4.01
C LEU A 104 2.23 29.33 3.14
N SER A 105 3.38 29.94 3.42
CA SER A 105 4.64 29.54 2.80
C SER A 105 5.11 28.16 3.26
N VAL A 106 6.11 27.60 2.57
CA VAL A 106 6.77 26.36 2.96
C VAL A 106 7.25 26.42 4.41
N ARG A 107 7.94 27.52 4.77
CA ARG A 107 8.45 27.76 6.11
C ARG A 107 7.34 27.81 7.15
N GLU A 108 6.31 28.63 6.90
CA GLU A 108 5.21 28.84 7.83
C GLU A 108 4.44 27.55 8.10
N ASN A 109 4.21 26.72 7.08
CA ASN A 109 3.58 25.41 7.28
C ASN A 109 4.40 24.51 8.20
N LEU A 110 5.71 24.40 8.00
CA LEU A 110 6.57 23.56 8.83
C LEU A 110 6.73 24.13 10.25
N GLU A 111 6.87 25.45 10.41
CA GLU A 111 6.89 26.08 11.73
C GLU A 111 5.55 25.87 12.48
N PHE A 112 4.42 25.97 11.78
CA PHE A 112 3.11 25.69 12.35
C PHE A 112 3.03 24.23 12.88
N VAL A 113 3.46 23.26 12.08
CA VAL A 113 3.50 21.85 12.51
C VAL A 113 4.45 21.68 13.70
N GLY A 114 5.64 22.25 13.66
CA GLY A 114 6.59 22.19 14.77
C GLY A 114 6.01 22.74 16.08
N ARG A 115 5.31 23.87 16.02
CA ARG A 115 4.61 24.45 17.19
C ARG A 115 3.46 23.55 17.68
N LEU A 116 2.68 22.99 16.76
CA LEU A 116 1.56 22.11 17.10
C LEU A 116 2.04 20.87 17.88
N TYR A 117 3.22 20.34 17.54
CA TYR A 117 3.85 19.22 18.24
C TYR A 117 4.72 19.64 19.44
N GLY A 118 4.72 20.93 19.81
CA GLY A 118 5.41 21.46 20.98
C GLY A 118 6.93 21.44 20.87
N MET A 119 7.48 21.54 19.66
CA MET A 119 8.93 21.58 19.45
C MET A 119 9.54 22.85 20.03
N PRO A 120 10.65 22.76 20.81
CA PRO A 120 11.23 23.92 21.48
C PRO A 120 11.69 25.03 20.53
N ASP A 121 12.21 24.65 19.36
CA ASP A 121 12.66 25.55 18.30
C ASP A 121 12.07 25.12 16.95
N ALA A 122 10.77 25.40 16.78
CA ALA A 122 10.05 25.09 15.56
C ALA A 122 10.64 25.75 14.30
N ARG A 123 11.26 26.96 14.46
CA ARG A 123 11.86 27.68 13.36
C ARG A 123 13.13 26.99 12.83
N ARG A 124 14.00 26.54 13.74
CA ARG A 124 15.19 25.77 13.37
C ARG A 124 14.83 24.42 12.78
N ALA A 125 13.89 23.70 13.43
CA ALA A 125 13.41 22.41 12.91
C ALA A 125 12.82 22.54 11.50
N ALA A 126 12.06 23.61 11.22
CA ALA A 126 11.53 23.90 9.89
C ALA A 126 12.66 24.15 8.88
N ALA A 127 13.68 24.94 9.24
CA ALA A 127 14.81 25.23 8.35
C ALA A 127 15.62 23.95 8.03
N ASP A 128 15.89 23.12 9.02
CA ASP A 128 16.59 21.83 8.84
C ASP A 128 15.76 20.89 7.96
N MET A 129 14.44 20.83 8.16
CA MET A 129 13.54 20.01 7.35
C MET A 129 13.47 20.52 5.90
N ILE A 130 13.37 21.82 5.65
CA ILE A 130 13.41 22.42 4.31
C ILE A 130 14.64 21.97 3.54
N ALA A 131 15.80 21.98 4.22
CA ALA A 131 17.05 21.51 3.63
C ALA A 131 16.99 20.00 3.31
N ARG A 132 16.47 19.19 4.22
CA ARG A 132 16.35 17.72 4.06
C ARG A 132 15.46 17.34 2.87
N ILE A 133 14.28 17.96 2.74
CA ILE A 133 13.32 17.65 1.66
C ILE A 133 13.64 18.35 0.33
N GLY A 134 14.76 19.06 0.24
CA GLY A 134 15.24 19.71 -0.98
C GLY A 134 14.46 20.96 -1.41
N LEU A 135 13.79 21.65 -0.47
CA LEU A 135 13.02 22.89 -0.72
C LEU A 135 13.83 24.17 -0.44
N LYS A 136 15.17 24.05 -0.34
CA LYS A 136 16.06 25.20 -0.19
C LYS A 136 15.88 26.19 -1.34
N GLY A 137 15.75 27.50 -1.02
CA GLY A 137 15.46 28.56 -1.98
C GLY A 137 13.96 28.74 -2.30
N ARG A 138 13.07 27.95 -1.64
CA ARG A 138 11.61 28.04 -1.79
C ARG A 138 10.91 28.30 -0.46
N GLU A 139 11.65 28.71 0.54
CA GLU A 139 11.18 28.85 1.92
C GLU A 139 9.95 29.76 2.03
N GLU A 140 9.95 30.86 1.27
CA GLU A 140 8.90 31.87 1.27
C GLU A 140 7.82 31.63 0.19
N GLN A 141 7.98 30.60 -0.66
CA GLN A 141 7.00 30.27 -1.69
C GLN A 141 5.73 29.72 -1.01
N LEU A 142 4.55 30.19 -1.45
CA LEU A 142 3.28 29.67 -0.96
C LEU A 142 3.11 28.19 -1.31
N ALA A 143 2.62 27.40 -0.36
CA ALA A 143 2.42 25.97 -0.59
C ALA A 143 1.41 25.70 -1.72
N GLY A 144 0.44 26.60 -1.93
CA GLY A 144 -0.51 26.53 -3.04
C GLY A 144 0.12 26.62 -4.42
N GLU A 145 1.26 27.32 -4.55
CA GLU A 145 1.97 27.54 -5.80
C GLU A 145 2.96 26.43 -6.16
N LEU A 146 3.20 25.49 -5.23
CA LEU A 146 4.08 24.35 -5.49
C LEU A 146 3.46 23.39 -6.50
N SER A 147 4.30 22.79 -7.36
CA SER A 147 3.89 21.65 -8.18
C SER A 147 3.51 20.44 -7.32
N GLY A 148 2.79 19.47 -7.89
CA GLY A 148 2.35 18.26 -7.18
C GLY A 148 3.49 17.56 -6.44
N GLY A 149 4.61 17.31 -7.11
CA GLY A 149 5.77 16.65 -6.50
C GLY A 149 6.38 17.44 -5.34
N TRP A 150 6.43 18.77 -5.41
CA TRP A 150 6.90 19.62 -4.32
C TRP A 150 5.92 19.66 -3.15
N LYS A 151 4.60 19.65 -3.43
CA LYS A 151 3.56 19.50 -2.40
C LYS A 151 3.72 18.19 -1.64
N GLN A 152 3.99 17.09 -2.33
CA GLN A 152 4.20 15.78 -1.70
C GLN A 152 5.46 15.78 -0.80
N ARG A 153 6.57 16.37 -1.27
CA ARG A 153 7.78 16.51 -0.44
C ARG A 153 7.53 17.37 0.81
N LEU A 154 6.81 18.48 0.67
CA LEU A 154 6.43 19.32 1.81
C LEU A 154 5.53 18.55 2.80
N ALA A 155 4.54 17.81 2.31
CA ALA A 155 3.66 17.00 3.14
C ALA A 155 4.42 15.88 3.88
N LEU A 156 5.34 15.19 3.19
CA LEU A 156 6.23 14.20 3.81
C LEU A 156 7.11 14.83 4.89
N GLY A 157 7.72 15.99 4.60
CA GLY A 157 8.50 16.75 5.58
C GLY A 157 7.69 17.14 6.81
N ALA A 158 6.47 17.60 6.63
CA ALA A 158 5.57 17.94 7.72
C ALA A 158 5.21 16.72 8.58
N CYS A 159 4.99 15.55 7.96
CA CYS A 159 4.69 14.30 8.67
C CYS A 159 5.90 13.74 9.42
N THR A 160 7.11 13.97 8.93
CA THR A 160 8.37 13.46 9.52
C THR A 160 9.00 14.44 10.51
N LEU A 161 8.65 15.73 10.45
CA LEU A 161 9.20 16.77 11.32
C LEU A 161 9.10 16.45 12.82
N PRO A 162 8.00 15.86 13.35
CA PRO A 162 7.90 15.50 14.77
C PRO A 162 8.67 14.23 15.14
N ASN A 163 9.48 13.67 14.25
CA ASN A 163 10.22 12.43 14.44
C ASN A 163 9.31 11.25 14.85
N PRO A 164 8.36 10.85 14.01
CA PRO A 164 7.43 9.76 14.31
C PRO A 164 8.16 8.40 14.36
N GLN A 165 7.54 7.40 14.99
CA GLN A 165 8.01 6.00 14.96
C GLN A 165 7.36 5.17 13.84
N LEU A 166 6.25 5.65 13.31
CA LEU A 166 5.50 5.03 12.21
C LEU A 166 4.97 6.12 11.28
N LEU A 167 5.14 5.93 10.01
CA LEU A 167 4.60 6.78 8.96
C LEU A 167 3.47 6.06 8.24
N LEU A 168 2.30 6.66 8.21
CA LEU A 168 1.11 6.16 7.53
C LEU A 168 0.83 7.08 6.34
N LEU A 169 0.95 6.55 5.13
CA LEU A 169 0.83 7.29 3.87
C LEU A 169 -0.38 6.79 3.08
N ASP A 170 -1.34 7.67 2.85
CA ASP A 170 -2.56 7.33 2.13
C ASP A 170 -2.50 7.82 0.68
N GLU A 171 -2.17 6.90 -0.25
CA GLU A 171 -1.97 7.15 -1.68
C GLU A 171 -1.07 8.38 -1.98
N PRO A 172 0.14 8.43 -1.42
CA PRO A 172 0.96 9.64 -1.37
C PRO A 172 1.43 10.12 -2.74
N THR A 173 1.42 9.27 -3.75
CA THR A 173 1.94 9.55 -5.10
C THR A 173 0.85 9.65 -6.16
N ALA A 174 -0.43 9.64 -5.75
CA ALA A 174 -1.55 9.76 -6.68
C ALA A 174 -1.50 11.10 -7.44
N GLY A 175 -1.51 11.02 -8.78
CA GLY A 175 -1.45 12.21 -9.63
C GLY A 175 -0.08 12.90 -9.72
N VAL A 176 0.99 12.25 -9.25
CA VAL A 176 2.37 12.75 -9.31
C VAL A 176 3.07 12.17 -10.55
N ASP A 177 3.89 13.00 -11.20
CA ASP A 177 4.67 12.58 -12.36
C ASP A 177 5.68 11.45 -12.02
N PRO A 178 6.11 10.62 -13.00
CA PRO A 178 6.95 9.46 -12.74
C PRO A 178 8.30 9.77 -12.08
N LYS A 179 8.90 10.95 -12.38
CA LYS A 179 10.17 11.37 -11.79
C LYS A 179 9.99 11.71 -10.31
N ALA A 180 9.01 12.58 -10.01
CA ALA A 180 8.71 12.96 -8.64
C ALA A 180 8.26 11.76 -7.79
N ARG A 181 7.52 10.78 -8.38
CA ARG A 181 7.17 9.52 -7.73
C ARG A 181 8.41 8.72 -7.35
N ARG A 182 9.37 8.55 -8.27
CA ARG A 182 10.64 7.86 -7.99
C ARG A 182 11.40 8.53 -6.86
N ASP A 183 11.53 9.85 -6.91
CA ASP A 183 12.23 10.63 -5.89
C ASP A 183 11.57 10.49 -4.51
N PHE A 184 10.23 10.48 -4.47
CA PHE A 184 9.46 10.26 -3.25
C PHE A 184 9.74 8.88 -2.64
N TRP A 185 9.74 7.82 -3.46
CA TRP A 185 10.05 6.47 -3.01
C TRP A 185 11.50 6.33 -2.52
N ASN A 186 12.45 7.00 -3.15
CA ASN A 186 13.84 7.04 -2.67
C ASN A 186 13.92 7.63 -1.25
N GLU A 187 13.14 8.68 -0.97
CA GLU A 187 13.08 9.27 0.39
C GLU A 187 12.44 8.30 1.39
N ILE A 188 11.37 7.59 1.00
CA ILE A 188 10.74 6.56 1.86
C ILE A 188 11.74 5.45 2.21
N HIS A 189 12.51 4.97 1.23
CA HIS A 189 13.55 3.98 1.49
C HIS A 189 14.66 4.49 2.40
N ALA A 190 15.08 5.75 2.23
CA ALA A 190 16.07 6.37 3.12
C ALA A 190 15.55 6.45 4.58
N LEU A 191 14.30 6.88 4.76
CA LEU A 191 13.64 6.92 6.08
C LEU A 191 13.53 5.53 6.72
N ALA A 192 13.19 4.51 5.94
CA ALA A 192 13.11 3.14 6.45
C ALA A 192 14.50 2.60 6.84
N ALA A 193 15.54 2.92 6.07
CA ALA A 193 16.93 2.57 6.41
C ALA A 193 17.41 3.26 7.70
N GLU A 194 16.85 4.41 8.06
CA GLU A 194 17.06 5.09 9.35
C GLU A 194 16.25 4.42 10.50
N GLY A 195 15.45 3.39 10.21
CA GLY A 195 14.66 2.63 11.19
C GLY A 195 13.19 3.07 11.31
N LEU A 196 12.71 4.00 10.48
CA LEU A 196 11.31 4.41 10.46
C LEU A 196 10.46 3.30 9.85
N THR A 197 9.39 2.91 10.54
CA THR A 197 8.38 2.00 9.98
C THR A 197 7.45 2.76 9.06
N VAL A 198 7.12 2.21 7.89
CA VAL A 198 6.24 2.87 6.92
C VAL A 198 5.13 1.92 6.48
N LEU A 199 3.89 2.39 6.53
CA LEU A 199 2.76 1.76 5.87
C LEU A 199 2.25 2.70 4.81
N VAL A 200 2.26 2.27 3.55
CA VAL A 200 1.83 3.06 2.41
C VAL A 200 0.67 2.40 1.69
N SER A 201 -0.46 3.09 1.58
CA SER A 201 -1.54 2.62 0.70
C SER A 201 -1.27 3.05 -0.73
N THR A 202 -1.55 2.14 -1.65
CA THR A 202 -1.45 2.40 -3.09
C THR A 202 -2.38 1.48 -3.88
N HIS A 203 -2.66 1.86 -5.12
CA HIS A 203 -3.30 1.00 -6.11
C HIS A 203 -2.35 0.68 -7.29
N TYR A 204 -1.09 1.13 -7.22
CA TYR A 204 -0.07 0.89 -8.24
C TYR A 204 0.77 -0.33 -7.89
N MET A 205 0.90 -1.26 -8.86
CA MET A 205 1.65 -2.51 -8.68
C MET A 205 3.15 -2.29 -8.61
N ASP A 206 3.68 -1.33 -9.40
CA ASP A 206 5.09 -0.95 -9.40
C ASP A 206 5.55 -0.32 -8.07
N GLU A 207 4.62 0.21 -7.28
CA GLU A 207 4.88 0.68 -5.91
C GLU A 207 4.88 -0.47 -4.90
N ALA A 208 4.03 -1.47 -5.11
CA ALA A 208 3.99 -2.67 -4.29
C ALA A 208 5.32 -3.42 -4.29
N GLU A 209 5.94 -3.53 -5.46
CA GLU A 209 7.24 -4.18 -5.64
C GLU A 209 8.40 -3.47 -4.90
N ARG A 210 8.17 -2.23 -4.44
CA ARG A 210 9.12 -1.46 -3.62
C ARG A 210 8.99 -1.70 -2.13
N CYS A 211 7.96 -2.43 -1.70
CA CYS A 211 7.69 -2.73 -0.30
C CYS A 211 8.39 -4.03 0.13
N HIS A 212 8.71 -4.13 1.43
CA HIS A 212 9.24 -5.36 2.01
C HIS A 212 8.17 -6.45 2.12
N GLU A 213 6.99 -6.07 2.54
CA GLU A 213 5.81 -6.91 2.59
C GLU A 213 4.59 -6.14 2.06
N ILE A 214 3.61 -6.86 1.57
CA ILE A 214 2.37 -6.30 1.03
C ILE A 214 1.14 -6.98 1.65
N ALA A 215 0.05 -6.23 1.74
CA ALA A 215 -1.29 -6.74 1.98
C ALA A 215 -2.21 -6.26 0.87
N TYR A 216 -2.92 -7.17 0.24
CA TYR A 216 -3.92 -6.86 -0.77
C TYR A 216 -5.32 -6.93 -0.17
N ILE A 217 -6.02 -5.79 -0.21
CA ILE A 217 -7.37 -5.65 0.31
C ILE A 217 -8.35 -5.32 -0.82
N ALA A 218 -9.44 -6.04 -0.90
CA ALA A 218 -10.54 -5.72 -1.79
C ALA A 218 -11.88 -5.96 -1.08
N TYR A 219 -12.84 -5.08 -1.37
CA TYR A 219 -14.19 -5.15 -0.77
C TYR A 219 -14.21 -5.26 0.76
N GLY A 220 -13.23 -4.64 1.43
CA GLY A 220 -13.10 -4.68 2.89
C GLY A 220 -12.37 -5.90 3.44
N HIS A 221 -12.04 -6.88 2.63
CA HIS A 221 -11.38 -8.13 3.04
C HIS A 221 -9.89 -8.15 2.69
N LEU A 222 -9.07 -8.68 3.58
CA LEU A 222 -7.67 -8.98 3.31
C LEU A 222 -7.59 -10.27 2.49
N LEU A 223 -7.19 -10.19 1.23
CA LEU A 223 -7.17 -11.32 0.29
C LEU A 223 -5.82 -12.02 0.21
N ALA A 224 -4.71 -11.28 0.36
CA ALA A 224 -3.36 -11.82 0.34
C ALA A 224 -2.41 -10.96 1.17
N HIS A 225 -1.37 -11.57 1.74
CA HIS A 225 -0.30 -10.86 2.43
C HIS A 225 1.01 -11.66 2.42
N GLY A 226 2.13 -10.95 2.52
CA GLY A 226 3.49 -11.48 2.55
C GLY A 226 4.44 -10.66 1.69
N THR A 227 5.63 -11.18 1.37
CA THR A 227 6.47 -10.59 0.32
C THR A 227 5.82 -10.78 -1.05
N VAL A 228 6.22 -10.00 -2.05
CA VAL A 228 5.70 -10.15 -3.42
C VAL A 228 5.86 -11.59 -3.91
N ASP A 229 7.05 -12.18 -3.73
CA ASP A 229 7.32 -13.56 -4.13
C ASP A 229 6.41 -14.58 -3.40
N GLN A 230 6.17 -14.37 -2.11
CA GLN A 230 5.27 -15.22 -1.34
C GLN A 230 3.81 -15.12 -1.81
N VAL A 231 3.36 -13.92 -2.16
CA VAL A 231 2.01 -13.69 -2.68
C VAL A 231 1.84 -14.37 -4.03
N ILE A 232 2.83 -14.22 -4.93
CA ILE A 232 2.84 -14.90 -6.23
C ILE A 232 2.86 -16.42 -6.05
N ALA A 233 3.78 -16.95 -5.24
CA ALA A 233 3.89 -18.40 -5.01
C ALA A 233 2.63 -19.01 -4.41
N LYS A 234 1.99 -18.32 -3.43
CA LYS A 234 0.75 -18.77 -2.79
C LYS A 234 -0.47 -18.75 -3.74
N SER A 235 -0.43 -17.98 -4.82
CA SER A 235 -1.51 -17.93 -5.80
C SER A 235 -1.75 -19.28 -6.48
N GLY A 236 -0.68 -20.06 -6.64
CA GLY A 236 -0.68 -21.32 -7.36
C GLY A 236 -0.95 -21.18 -8.85
N LEU A 237 -0.89 -19.96 -9.41
CA LEU A 237 -1.10 -19.72 -10.82
C LEU A 237 0.08 -20.24 -11.66
N SER A 238 -0.23 -20.79 -12.81
CA SER A 238 0.68 -21.01 -13.94
C SER A 238 0.25 -20.09 -15.07
N THR A 239 1.19 -19.39 -15.69
CA THR A 239 0.87 -18.37 -16.71
C THR A 239 1.58 -18.68 -18.03
N TRP A 240 0.89 -18.44 -19.12
CA TRP A 240 1.43 -18.39 -20.47
C TRP A 240 1.26 -16.99 -21.04
N THR A 241 2.33 -16.44 -21.57
CA THR A 241 2.31 -15.18 -22.31
C THR A 241 2.15 -15.49 -23.79
N VAL A 242 1.18 -14.84 -24.41
CA VAL A 242 0.87 -14.96 -25.83
C VAL A 242 1.20 -13.66 -26.52
N THR A 243 2.00 -13.70 -27.57
CA THR A 243 2.28 -12.56 -28.43
C THR A 243 1.77 -12.84 -29.84
N GLY A 244 1.32 -11.83 -30.56
CA GLY A 244 0.77 -11.97 -31.92
C GLY A 244 -0.27 -10.89 -32.24
N GLU A 245 -1.16 -11.21 -33.15
CA GLU A 245 -2.20 -10.30 -33.63
C GLU A 245 -3.59 -10.85 -33.31
N ASP A 246 -4.57 -9.96 -33.23
CA ASP A 246 -6.00 -10.28 -33.06
C ASP A 246 -6.31 -11.17 -31.82
N PHE A 247 -6.06 -10.63 -30.64
CA PHE A 247 -6.34 -11.35 -29.39
C PHE A 247 -7.83 -11.45 -29.06
N ASN A 248 -8.72 -10.64 -29.64
CA ASN A 248 -10.13 -10.58 -29.26
C ASN A 248 -10.84 -11.93 -29.48
N GLY A 249 -10.57 -12.58 -30.60
CA GLY A 249 -11.09 -13.92 -30.90
C GLY A 249 -10.55 -14.95 -29.90
N LEU A 250 -9.24 -14.94 -29.68
CA LEU A 250 -8.57 -15.87 -28.75
C LEU A 250 -9.06 -15.70 -27.32
N MET A 251 -9.21 -14.46 -26.85
CA MET A 251 -9.75 -14.17 -25.51
C MET A 251 -11.16 -14.74 -25.35
N ALA A 252 -12.04 -14.50 -26.33
CA ALA A 252 -13.42 -15.00 -26.26
C ALA A 252 -13.48 -16.54 -26.23
N GLU A 253 -12.60 -17.20 -26.93
CA GLU A 253 -12.52 -18.66 -26.99
C GLU A 253 -11.92 -19.29 -25.74
N LEU A 254 -10.98 -18.60 -25.06
CA LEU A 254 -10.30 -19.11 -23.87
C LEU A 254 -11.06 -18.78 -22.58
N THR A 255 -11.78 -17.67 -22.55
CA THR A 255 -12.54 -17.27 -21.36
C THR A 255 -13.59 -18.31 -21.00
N GLY A 256 -13.51 -18.81 -19.77
CA GLY A 256 -14.44 -19.83 -19.25
C GLY A 256 -14.14 -21.27 -19.68
N LYS A 257 -13.05 -21.52 -20.42
CA LYS A 257 -12.60 -22.89 -20.67
C LYS A 257 -12.15 -23.58 -19.39
N PRO A 258 -12.43 -24.88 -19.23
CA PRO A 258 -11.87 -25.68 -18.13
C PRO A 258 -10.35 -25.58 -18.09
N GLY A 259 -9.78 -25.25 -16.93
CA GLY A 259 -8.33 -25.07 -16.74
C GLY A 259 -7.82 -23.64 -17.00
N VAL A 260 -8.66 -22.75 -17.55
CA VAL A 260 -8.33 -21.33 -17.73
C VAL A 260 -9.07 -20.53 -16.65
N ASP A 261 -8.32 -20.03 -15.66
CA ASP A 261 -8.88 -19.20 -14.57
C ASP A 261 -8.90 -17.70 -14.96
N MET A 262 -7.95 -17.28 -15.79
CA MET A 262 -7.80 -15.88 -16.19
C MET A 262 -7.27 -15.75 -17.62
N VAL A 263 -7.82 -14.78 -18.36
CA VAL A 263 -7.30 -14.29 -19.63
C VAL A 263 -7.28 -12.76 -19.57
N ALA A 264 -6.10 -12.15 -19.62
CA ALA A 264 -5.94 -10.71 -19.48
C ALA A 264 -4.97 -10.11 -20.52
N PRO A 265 -5.31 -8.98 -21.16
CA PRO A 265 -4.41 -8.29 -22.07
C PRO A 265 -3.35 -7.48 -21.29
N PHE A 266 -2.09 -7.58 -21.70
CA PHE A 266 -0.96 -6.84 -21.17
C PHE A 266 -0.20 -6.14 -22.31
N GLY A 267 -0.54 -4.89 -22.57
CA GLY A 267 0.07 -4.14 -23.68
C GLY A 267 -0.11 -4.85 -25.03
N THR A 268 0.97 -5.37 -25.58
CA THR A 268 1.00 -6.13 -26.85
C THR A 268 0.98 -7.64 -26.67
N SER A 269 0.67 -8.13 -25.48
CA SER A 269 0.61 -9.57 -25.16
C SER A 269 -0.69 -9.89 -24.43
N LEU A 270 -0.99 -11.19 -24.37
CA LEU A 270 -2.11 -11.73 -23.61
C LEU A 270 -1.54 -12.72 -22.57
N HIS A 271 -1.95 -12.59 -21.32
CA HIS A 271 -1.67 -13.56 -20.28
C HIS A 271 -2.84 -14.53 -20.15
N VAL A 272 -2.52 -15.81 -20.15
CA VAL A 272 -3.48 -16.90 -19.95
C VAL A 272 -3.01 -17.70 -18.75
N SER A 273 -3.78 -17.73 -17.69
CA SER A 273 -3.37 -18.31 -16.42
C SER A 273 -4.40 -19.31 -15.89
N GLY A 274 -3.91 -20.31 -15.17
CA GLY A 274 -4.72 -21.29 -14.47
C GLY A 274 -3.93 -21.96 -13.35
N ARG A 275 -4.64 -22.52 -12.36
CA ARG A 275 -4.01 -23.22 -11.22
C ARG A 275 -3.69 -24.66 -11.51
N ASP A 276 -4.54 -25.32 -12.26
CA ASP A 276 -4.25 -26.67 -12.75
C ASP A 276 -3.43 -26.54 -14.02
N LYS A 277 -2.10 -26.68 -13.88
CA LYS A 277 -1.15 -26.56 -14.98
C LYS A 277 -1.47 -27.54 -16.13
N ALA A 278 -1.87 -28.76 -15.80
CA ALA A 278 -2.18 -29.77 -16.80
C ALA A 278 -3.46 -29.44 -17.57
N ALA A 279 -4.50 -28.98 -16.85
CA ALA A 279 -5.75 -28.54 -17.48
C ALA A 279 -5.54 -27.29 -18.32
N LEU A 280 -4.71 -26.32 -17.86
CA LEU A 280 -4.34 -25.13 -18.62
C LEU A 280 -3.61 -25.51 -19.91
N GLU A 281 -2.59 -26.37 -19.83
CA GLU A 281 -1.84 -26.84 -21.00
C GLU A 281 -2.74 -27.56 -22.02
N ALA A 282 -3.68 -28.38 -21.55
CA ALA A 282 -4.68 -29.02 -22.41
C ALA A 282 -5.62 -28.00 -23.08
N ALA A 283 -6.07 -26.99 -22.34
CA ALA A 283 -6.94 -25.94 -22.85
C ALA A 283 -6.32 -25.09 -23.95
N ILE A 284 -5.01 -24.78 -23.84
CA ILE A 284 -4.27 -23.95 -24.81
C ILE A 284 -3.68 -24.75 -25.97
N ALA A 285 -3.52 -26.08 -25.84
CA ALA A 285 -2.88 -26.92 -26.85
C ALA A 285 -3.41 -26.71 -28.27
N PRO A 286 -4.74 -26.61 -28.53
CA PRO A 286 -5.27 -26.39 -29.88
C PRO A 286 -4.82 -25.10 -30.55
N TYR A 287 -4.36 -24.11 -29.76
CA TYR A 287 -3.99 -22.77 -30.22
C TYR A 287 -2.48 -22.59 -30.40
N ARG A 288 -1.67 -23.48 -29.82
CA ARG A 288 -0.20 -23.33 -29.80
C ARG A 288 0.45 -23.48 -31.16
N ASP A 289 -0.15 -24.28 -32.05
CA ASP A 289 0.38 -24.54 -33.40
C ASP A 289 -0.11 -23.50 -34.43
N ASN A 290 -0.94 -22.55 -34.00
CA ASN A 290 -1.41 -21.50 -34.91
C ASN A 290 -0.34 -20.42 -35.08
N SER A 291 0.11 -20.19 -36.31
CA SER A 291 1.15 -19.23 -36.64
C SER A 291 0.84 -17.76 -36.32
N LYS A 292 -0.42 -17.44 -36.02
CA LYS A 292 -0.83 -16.08 -35.60
C LYS A 292 -0.34 -15.73 -34.19
N TRP A 293 -0.09 -16.74 -33.32
CA TRP A 293 0.23 -16.56 -31.93
C TRP A 293 1.49 -17.31 -31.53
N ARG A 294 2.36 -16.65 -30.77
CA ARG A 294 3.53 -17.26 -30.15
C ARG A 294 3.28 -17.40 -28.66
N TRP A 295 3.32 -18.63 -28.17
CA TRP A 295 3.10 -19.00 -26.79
C TRP A 295 4.42 -19.24 -26.06
N GLN A 296 4.57 -18.63 -24.88
CA GLN A 296 5.73 -18.85 -24.00
C GLN A 296 5.25 -19.06 -22.57
N PRO A 297 5.73 -20.09 -21.86
CA PRO A 297 5.48 -20.20 -20.42
C PRO A 297 6.18 -19.03 -19.72
N SER A 298 5.51 -18.44 -18.74
CA SER A 298 6.01 -17.33 -17.95
C SER A 298 5.64 -17.50 -16.48
N GLU A 299 6.37 -16.83 -15.60
CA GLU A 299 5.96 -16.70 -14.22
C GLU A 299 4.78 -15.73 -14.11
N PRO A 300 3.81 -15.98 -13.20
CA PRO A 300 2.74 -15.03 -12.95
C PRO A 300 3.31 -13.71 -12.41
N SER A 301 2.79 -12.60 -12.88
CA SER A 301 3.06 -11.29 -12.31
C SER A 301 2.18 -11.03 -11.07
N LEU A 302 2.54 -10.04 -10.27
CA LEU A 302 1.70 -9.58 -9.16
C LEU A 302 0.32 -9.11 -9.66
N GLU A 303 0.27 -8.52 -10.85
CA GLU A 303 -0.97 -8.06 -11.47
C GLU A 303 -1.87 -9.23 -11.88
N ASP A 304 -1.30 -10.34 -12.40
CA ASP A 304 -2.05 -11.58 -12.68
C ASP A 304 -2.71 -12.11 -11.42
N VAL A 305 -1.97 -12.14 -10.31
CA VAL A 305 -2.50 -12.61 -9.01
C VAL A 305 -3.66 -11.74 -8.53
N PHE A 306 -3.55 -10.42 -8.69
CA PHE A 306 -4.60 -9.52 -8.22
C PHE A 306 -5.85 -9.54 -9.09
N ILE A 307 -5.70 -9.66 -10.41
CA ILE A 307 -6.84 -9.86 -11.32
C ILE A 307 -7.61 -11.13 -10.94
N ASP A 308 -6.88 -12.22 -10.69
CA ASP A 308 -7.48 -13.48 -10.25
C ASP A 308 -8.17 -13.38 -8.89
N LEU A 309 -7.53 -12.77 -7.89
CA LEU A 309 -8.11 -12.56 -6.57
C LEU A 309 -9.39 -11.68 -6.63
N MET A 310 -9.38 -10.63 -7.44
CA MET A 310 -10.55 -9.79 -7.65
C MET A 310 -11.70 -10.53 -8.34
N GLY A 311 -11.40 -11.33 -9.35
CA GLY A 311 -12.41 -12.11 -10.08
C GLY A 311 -13.17 -13.11 -9.20
N ARG A 312 -12.58 -13.53 -8.08
CA ARG A 312 -13.20 -14.45 -7.11
C ARG A 312 -13.87 -13.76 -5.94
N SER A 313 -13.49 -12.53 -5.66
CA SER A 313 -14.03 -11.76 -4.54
C SER A 313 -15.45 -11.32 -4.88
N LYS A 314 -16.39 -11.51 -3.97
CA LYS A 314 -17.75 -10.96 -4.13
C LYS A 314 -17.71 -9.46 -3.87
N ASP A 315 -18.21 -8.72 -4.82
CA ASP A 315 -18.38 -7.26 -4.68
C ASP A 315 -19.47 -6.98 -3.62
N ASN A 316 -19.06 -6.42 -2.48
CA ASN A 316 -19.97 -5.95 -1.45
C ASN A 316 -20.79 -4.72 -1.88
N PHE A 317 -20.57 -4.23 -3.11
CA PHE A 317 -21.23 -3.07 -3.69
C PHE A 317 -22.41 -3.45 -4.62
N GLN A 318 -22.59 -4.74 -4.91
CA GLN A 318 -23.71 -5.27 -5.68
C GLN A 318 -24.72 -5.95 -4.72
N GLY A 319 -25.35 -5.13 -3.87
CA GLY A 319 -26.41 -5.56 -2.98
C GLY A 319 -27.54 -4.55 -2.97
#